data_cd33a9a883189b1f4f7c76994fb3053b
#
_entry.id   cd33a9a883189b1f4f7c76994fb3053b
#
_cell.length_a   1.000
_cell.length_b   1.000
_cell.length_c   1.000
_cell.angle_alpha   90.00
_cell.angle_beta   90.00
_cell.angle_gamma   90.00
#
_symmetry.space_group_name_H-M   'P 1'
#
loop_
_entity.id
_entity.type
_entity.pdbx_description
1 polymer ?
#
loop_
_entity_poly.entity_id
_entity_poly.type
_entity_poly.pdbx_seq_one_letter_code
_entity_poly.pdbx_strand_id
1 'polypeptide(L)'
;DVYTESRGTMKFSEMPYKRIDMEEVEKEYKSIIERTKNAKSGEEQFEIHREYYKFTADVQTSMELAMIRHDIDTTDEFYEKESDFYDEVGPIISQYENEYGKVLYDSPYRDYLESKIGKVTFKNIEIANKAFDEKIIPLMQEENALSSRYSKLIATAKIPFEGEVYNLSLMRKFQTSPDRELRRKAWKAVSDYFLSVTDEIDEIYDKMVKNRTEQARQLGYENYVELGYYRMNRNCYDKEMVENFRKQVKEYFVPFANKLHEQRRQRIGVEKLSYIDTDVYFTNGNPAPIGTPEEILAAGQKMYSELSPQTKEFFDFMMENELFDVLGRKTKRQGGYMTYIPNFKSPFIFANFNGTSGDVDV
;
A
#
# COMPACT_ATOMS: atom_id res chain seq x y z
N ASP A 1 7.73 22.90 13.35
CA ASP A 1 6.99 22.91 12.06
C ASP A 1 7.68 22.01 11.07
N VAL A 2 7.26 20.73 11.03
CA VAL A 2 7.74 19.73 10.06
C VAL A 2 7.38 20.12 8.61
N TYR A 3 6.43 21.03 8.44
CA TYR A 3 5.91 21.46 7.13
C TYR A 3 6.65 22.64 6.49
N THR A 4 7.61 23.27 7.17
CA THR A 4 8.32 24.47 6.67
C THR A 4 9.76 24.22 6.25
N GLU A 5 10.27 23.01 6.40
CA GLU A 5 11.59 22.67 5.86
C GLU A 5 11.51 22.47 4.33
N SER A 6 12.49 23.00 3.60
CA SER A 6 12.55 22.92 2.12
C SER A 6 12.40 21.47 1.64
N ARG A 7 11.59 21.27 0.58
CA ARG A 7 11.47 19.97 -0.13
C ARG A 7 12.84 19.50 -0.60
N GLY A 8 13.03 18.18 -0.69
CA GLY A 8 14.21 17.61 -1.32
C GLY A 8 14.31 18.02 -2.80
N THR A 9 15.50 18.05 -3.36
CA THR A 9 15.77 18.41 -4.76
C THR A 9 16.45 17.29 -5.51
N MET A 10 16.46 16.07 -4.95
CA MET A 10 17.14 14.91 -5.54
C MET A 10 16.16 14.06 -6.34
N LYS A 11 16.55 13.70 -7.54
CA LYS A 11 15.78 12.77 -8.37
C LYS A 11 15.73 11.38 -7.74
N PHE A 12 14.61 10.68 -7.91
CA PHE A 12 14.44 9.33 -7.37
C PHE A 12 15.56 8.37 -7.83
N SER A 13 15.96 8.45 -9.10
CA SER A 13 17.05 7.64 -9.66
C SER A 13 18.41 7.90 -8.98
N GLU A 14 18.63 9.09 -8.42
CA GLU A 14 19.87 9.51 -7.77
C GLU A 14 19.88 9.26 -6.26
N MET A 15 18.71 8.94 -5.65
CA MET A 15 18.62 8.69 -4.21
C MET A 15 19.47 7.49 -3.80
N PRO A 16 20.51 7.67 -2.96
CA PRO A 16 21.36 6.56 -2.54
C PRO A 16 20.59 5.60 -1.64
N TYR A 17 20.71 4.31 -1.92
CA TYR A 17 20.21 3.25 -1.04
C TYR A 17 21.34 2.71 -0.17
N LYS A 18 21.06 2.54 1.10
CA LYS A 18 21.94 1.86 2.05
C LYS A 18 21.08 0.98 2.95
N ARG A 19 21.38 -0.33 3.00
CA ARG A 19 20.74 -1.23 3.96
C ARG A 19 21.02 -0.76 5.37
N ILE A 20 20.02 -0.80 6.25
CA ILE A 20 20.21 -0.51 7.67
C ILE A 20 21.10 -1.56 8.34
N ASP A 21 21.87 -1.12 9.33
CA ASP A 21 22.61 -2.02 10.24
C ASP A 21 21.74 -2.26 11.49
N MET A 22 21.23 -3.50 11.63
CA MET A 22 20.31 -3.84 12.71
C MET A 22 20.95 -3.70 14.11
N GLU A 23 22.25 -3.94 14.26
CA GLU A 23 22.93 -3.76 15.55
C GLU A 23 22.94 -2.28 15.95
N GLU A 24 23.24 -1.39 14.99
CA GLU A 24 23.19 0.06 15.21
C GLU A 24 21.75 0.53 15.47
N VAL A 25 20.77 0.05 14.70
CA VAL A 25 19.35 0.38 14.86
C VAL A 25 18.84 -0.02 16.24
N GLU A 26 19.09 -1.25 16.66
CA GLU A 26 18.68 -1.72 17.99
C GLU A 26 19.32 -0.93 19.13
N LYS A 27 20.61 -0.62 19.00
CA LYS A 27 21.33 0.19 19.98
C LYS A 27 20.72 1.58 20.13
N GLU A 28 20.38 2.21 19.01
CA GLU A 28 19.78 3.55 19.04
C GLU A 28 18.35 3.53 19.60
N TYR A 29 17.52 2.55 19.23
CA TYR A 29 16.18 2.38 19.86
C TYR A 29 16.31 2.23 21.38
N LYS A 30 17.18 1.34 21.85
CA LYS A 30 17.41 1.12 23.29
C LYS A 30 17.87 2.40 23.99
N SER A 31 18.77 3.16 23.38
CA SER A 31 19.23 4.46 23.88
C SER A 31 18.09 5.47 24.01
N ILE A 32 17.29 5.64 22.96
CA ILE A 32 16.17 6.57 22.93
C ILE A 32 15.12 6.18 23.98
N ILE A 33 14.76 4.90 24.06
CA ILE A 33 13.81 4.36 25.02
C ILE A 33 14.26 4.66 26.46
N GLU A 34 15.51 4.37 26.77
CA GLU A 34 16.07 4.57 28.13
C GLU A 34 16.14 6.07 28.49
N ARG A 35 16.58 6.93 27.55
CA ARG A 35 16.59 8.38 27.77
C ARG A 35 15.19 8.94 27.98
N THR A 36 14.20 8.43 27.23
CA THR A 36 12.80 8.83 27.39
C THR A 36 12.25 8.44 28.77
N LYS A 37 12.55 7.24 29.25
CA LYS A 37 12.19 6.78 30.61
C LYS A 37 12.79 7.65 31.71
N ASN A 38 14.03 8.13 31.51
CA ASN A 38 14.79 8.88 32.51
C ASN A 38 14.63 10.41 32.42
N ALA A 39 13.94 10.92 31.41
CA ALA A 39 13.68 12.36 31.22
C ALA A 39 12.98 12.99 32.42
N LYS A 40 13.32 14.22 32.72
CA LYS A 40 12.84 14.94 33.94
C LYS A 40 11.72 15.92 33.67
N SER A 41 11.35 16.11 32.41
CA SER A 41 10.26 16.99 32.02
C SER A 41 9.61 16.56 30.70
N GLY A 42 8.40 17.10 30.44
CA GLY A 42 7.72 16.89 29.16
C GLY A 42 8.48 17.51 27.99
N GLU A 43 9.13 18.64 28.19
CA GLU A 43 10.00 19.29 27.19
C GLU A 43 11.16 18.41 26.81
N GLU A 44 11.84 17.80 27.79
CA GLU A 44 12.95 16.88 27.54
C GLU A 44 12.47 15.63 26.77
N GLN A 45 11.35 15.04 27.16
CA GLN A 45 10.76 13.93 26.39
C GLN A 45 10.39 14.33 24.97
N PHE A 46 9.88 15.52 24.77
CA PHE A 46 9.52 16.01 23.43
C PHE A 46 10.75 16.22 22.56
N GLU A 47 11.85 16.74 23.09
CA GLU A 47 13.13 16.84 22.34
C GLU A 47 13.68 15.46 21.97
N ILE A 48 13.64 14.48 22.88
CA ILE A 48 14.00 13.10 22.57
C ILE A 48 13.07 12.50 21.49
N HIS A 49 11.77 12.83 21.53
CA HIS A 49 10.83 12.42 20.50
C HIS A 49 11.15 13.00 19.12
N ARG A 50 11.67 14.23 19.06
CA ARG A 50 12.17 14.81 17.81
C ARG A 50 13.41 14.08 17.27
N GLU A 51 14.30 13.63 18.14
CA GLU A 51 15.44 12.79 17.76
C GLU A 51 14.95 11.42 17.26
N TYR A 52 13.99 10.82 17.95
CA TYR A 52 13.34 9.58 17.50
C TYR A 52 12.80 9.69 16.07
N TYR A 53 12.10 10.78 15.73
CA TYR A 53 11.61 11.01 14.38
C TYR A 53 12.71 11.10 13.33
N LYS A 54 13.83 11.74 13.65
CA LYS A 54 14.98 11.81 12.74
C LYS A 54 15.60 10.45 12.52
N PHE A 55 15.78 9.70 13.59
CA PHE A 55 16.35 8.37 13.53
C PHE A 55 15.43 7.40 12.75
N THR A 56 14.16 7.38 13.06
CA THR A 56 13.19 6.51 12.34
C THR A 56 13.02 6.92 10.87
N ALA A 57 13.22 8.19 10.52
CA ALA A 57 13.24 8.64 9.13
C ALA A 57 14.38 7.99 8.33
N ASP A 58 15.56 7.77 8.93
CA ASP A 58 16.67 7.06 8.28
C ASP A 58 16.29 5.59 7.99
N VAL A 59 15.72 4.92 8.99
CA VAL A 59 15.26 3.53 8.86
C VAL A 59 14.16 3.42 7.81
N GLN A 60 13.13 4.24 7.90
CA GLN A 60 12.01 4.24 6.97
C GLN A 60 12.45 4.57 5.53
N THR A 61 13.36 5.53 5.34
CA THR A 61 13.87 5.86 4.01
C THR A 61 14.53 4.67 3.34
N SER A 62 15.32 3.90 4.08
CA SER A 62 15.97 2.69 3.55
C SER A 62 14.94 1.63 3.18
N MET A 63 13.94 1.40 4.03
CA MET A 63 12.85 0.45 3.77
C MET A 63 12.03 0.86 2.54
N GLU A 64 11.63 2.13 2.44
CA GLU A 64 10.82 2.65 1.32
C GLU A 64 11.57 2.55 -0.01
N LEU A 65 12.85 2.93 -0.07
CA LEU A 65 13.65 2.81 -1.28
C LEU A 65 13.80 1.36 -1.74
N ALA A 66 14.04 0.43 -0.80
CA ALA A 66 14.13 -0.99 -1.13
C ALA A 66 12.78 -1.51 -1.66
N MET A 67 11.67 -1.19 -0.98
CA MET A 67 10.33 -1.60 -1.37
C MET A 67 9.95 -1.05 -2.75
N ILE A 68 10.10 0.26 -2.99
CA ILE A 68 9.74 0.88 -4.26
C ILE A 68 10.53 0.25 -5.41
N ARG A 69 11.84 0.08 -5.24
CA ARG A 69 12.72 -0.46 -6.30
C ARG A 69 12.47 -1.94 -6.56
N HIS A 70 12.17 -2.71 -5.53
CA HIS A 70 11.71 -4.09 -5.69
C HIS A 70 10.36 -4.14 -6.44
N ASP A 71 9.41 -3.28 -6.10
CA ASP A 71 8.09 -3.24 -6.74
C ASP A 71 8.16 -2.80 -8.22
N ILE A 72 9.11 -1.94 -8.57
CA ILE A 72 9.39 -1.52 -9.96
C ILE A 72 9.82 -2.71 -10.82
N ASP A 73 10.62 -3.62 -10.29
CA ASP A 73 11.01 -4.89 -10.92
C ASP A 73 11.18 -6.00 -9.87
N THR A 74 10.16 -6.84 -9.72
CA THR A 74 10.15 -7.94 -8.75
C THR A 74 11.12 -9.07 -9.09
N THR A 75 11.85 -8.98 -10.20
CA THR A 75 12.89 -9.94 -10.63
C THR A 75 14.31 -9.41 -10.43
N ASP A 76 14.48 -8.18 -9.94
CA ASP A 76 15.79 -7.66 -9.57
C ASP A 76 16.32 -8.42 -8.34
N GLU A 77 17.37 -9.22 -8.55
CA GLU A 77 17.94 -10.10 -7.52
C GLU A 77 18.50 -9.36 -6.30
N PHE A 78 18.96 -8.10 -6.50
CA PHE A 78 19.46 -7.29 -5.39
C PHE A 78 18.30 -6.82 -4.52
N TYR A 79 17.29 -6.17 -5.11
CA TYR A 79 16.16 -5.66 -4.36
C TYR A 79 15.21 -6.77 -3.86
N GLU A 80 15.20 -7.95 -4.47
CA GLU A 80 14.53 -9.12 -3.91
C GLU A 80 15.16 -9.53 -2.57
N LYS A 81 16.49 -9.59 -2.49
CA LYS A 81 17.20 -9.88 -1.22
C LYS A 81 17.02 -8.78 -0.17
N GLU A 82 16.90 -7.53 -0.61
CA GLU A 82 16.60 -6.42 0.31
C GLU A 82 15.17 -6.52 0.84
N SER A 83 14.20 -6.89 0.00
CA SER A 83 12.82 -7.14 0.42
C SER A 83 12.74 -8.29 1.44
N ASP A 84 13.40 -9.42 1.18
CA ASP A 84 13.48 -10.54 2.12
C ASP A 84 14.09 -10.12 3.46
N PHE A 85 15.15 -9.30 3.44
CA PHE A 85 15.76 -8.76 4.65
C PHE A 85 14.75 -7.93 5.47
N TYR A 86 14.01 -7.02 4.83
CA TYR A 86 13.02 -6.20 5.55
C TYR A 86 11.78 -6.99 5.98
N ASP A 87 11.40 -8.05 5.28
CA ASP A 87 10.36 -8.99 5.73
C ASP A 87 10.75 -9.66 7.04
N GLU A 88 12.04 -9.95 7.24
CA GLU A 88 12.58 -10.57 8.45
C GLU A 88 12.77 -9.56 9.60
N VAL A 89 13.37 -8.39 9.33
CA VAL A 89 13.72 -7.43 10.38
C VAL A 89 12.60 -6.46 10.74
N GLY A 90 11.63 -6.25 9.84
CA GLY A 90 10.49 -5.34 10.08
C GLY A 90 9.73 -5.63 11.37
N PRO A 91 9.36 -6.89 11.68
CA PRO A 91 8.73 -7.23 12.95
C PRO A 91 9.60 -6.95 14.19
N ILE A 92 10.92 -7.04 14.06
CA ILE A 92 11.87 -6.69 15.14
C ILE A 92 11.89 -5.17 15.35
N ILE A 93 11.91 -4.39 14.27
CA ILE A 93 11.79 -2.93 14.33
C ILE A 93 10.46 -2.55 15.02
N SER A 94 9.35 -3.19 14.62
CA SER A 94 8.03 -2.97 15.23
C SER A 94 7.99 -3.27 16.74
N GLN A 95 8.81 -4.19 17.21
CA GLN A 95 8.97 -4.43 18.65
C GLN A 95 9.49 -3.18 19.38
N TYR A 96 10.56 -2.57 18.87
CA TYR A 96 11.13 -1.37 19.46
C TYR A 96 10.22 -0.16 19.35
N GLU A 97 9.53 0.00 18.21
CA GLU A 97 8.53 1.06 18.03
C GLU A 97 7.37 0.91 19.02
N ASN A 98 6.91 -0.32 19.25
CA ASN A 98 5.87 -0.60 20.23
C ASN A 98 6.35 -0.35 21.67
N GLU A 99 7.59 -0.75 22.01
CA GLU A 99 8.17 -0.46 23.33
C GLU A 99 8.29 1.04 23.56
N TYR A 100 8.80 1.79 22.57
CA TYR A 100 8.85 3.24 22.63
C TYR A 100 7.47 3.88 22.80
N GLY A 101 6.49 3.40 22.03
CA GLY A 101 5.10 3.84 22.14
C GLY A 101 4.51 3.64 23.55
N LYS A 102 4.79 2.48 24.19
CA LYS A 102 4.38 2.21 25.58
C LYS A 102 4.98 3.21 26.54
N VAL A 103 6.26 3.55 26.40
CA VAL A 103 6.93 4.54 27.26
C VAL A 103 6.29 5.91 27.13
N LEU A 104 5.93 6.34 25.92
CA LEU A 104 5.20 7.59 25.71
C LEU A 104 3.77 7.54 26.30
N TYR A 105 3.08 6.42 26.10
CA TYR A 105 1.69 6.23 26.55
C TYR A 105 1.57 6.29 28.07
N ASP A 106 2.53 5.68 28.78
CA ASP A 106 2.58 5.61 30.25
C ASP A 106 3.34 6.78 30.89
N SER A 107 3.78 7.75 30.09
CA SER A 107 4.57 8.89 30.55
C SER A 107 3.79 9.74 31.58
N PRO A 108 4.42 10.18 32.68
CA PRO A 108 3.84 11.17 33.59
C PRO A 108 3.64 12.53 32.91
N TYR A 109 4.28 12.79 31.79
CA TYR A 109 4.17 14.02 30.99
C TYR A 109 3.22 13.88 29.79
N ARG A 110 2.38 12.86 29.77
CA ARG A 110 1.49 12.53 28.65
C ARG A 110 0.65 13.71 28.16
N ASP A 111 0.04 14.48 29.08
CA ASP A 111 -0.79 15.64 28.71
C ASP A 111 0.01 16.69 27.94
N TYR A 112 1.27 16.91 28.33
CA TYR A 112 2.17 17.80 27.60
C TYR A 112 2.50 17.25 26.22
N LEU A 113 2.84 15.98 26.12
CA LEU A 113 3.13 15.31 24.85
C LEU A 113 1.90 15.32 23.91
N GLU A 114 0.70 15.02 24.41
CA GLU A 114 -0.52 15.12 23.63
C GLU A 114 -0.76 16.52 23.05
N SER A 115 -0.40 17.58 23.81
CA SER A 115 -0.48 18.97 23.33
C SER A 115 0.49 19.28 22.16
N LYS A 116 1.58 18.53 22.05
CA LYS A 116 2.64 18.72 21.03
C LYS A 116 2.48 17.82 19.82
N ILE A 117 2.19 16.53 20.04
CA ILE A 117 2.15 15.51 18.99
C ILE A 117 0.73 15.02 18.65
N GLY A 118 -0.26 15.50 19.38
CA GLY A 118 -1.68 15.27 19.09
C GLY A 118 -2.28 14.04 19.76
N LYS A 119 -3.55 14.13 20.10
CA LYS A 119 -4.32 13.04 20.75
C LYS A 119 -4.49 11.80 19.90
N VAL A 120 -4.55 11.97 18.57
CA VAL A 120 -4.70 10.83 17.62
C VAL A 120 -3.49 9.92 17.68
N THR A 121 -2.29 10.47 17.84
CA THR A 121 -1.06 9.71 18.03
C THR A 121 -1.18 8.73 19.20
N PHE A 122 -1.69 9.21 20.34
CA PHE A 122 -1.87 8.36 21.53
C PHE A 122 -2.97 7.30 21.36
N LYS A 123 -4.03 7.60 20.62
CA LYS A 123 -5.01 6.56 20.22
C LYS A 123 -4.39 5.49 19.34
N ASN A 124 -3.53 5.88 18.41
CA ASN A 124 -2.83 4.93 17.54
C ASN A 124 -1.82 4.07 18.35
N ILE A 125 -1.11 4.68 19.32
CA ILE A 125 -0.24 3.93 20.24
C ILE A 125 -1.05 2.92 21.06
N GLU A 126 -2.21 3.31 21.59
CA GLU A 126 -3.11 2.40 22.33
C GLU A 126 -3.50 1.17 21.47
N ILE A 127 -3.87 1.43 20.22
CA ILE A 127 -4.23 0.36 19.26
C ILE A 127 -3.02 -0.52 18.92
N ALA A 128 -1.86 0.09 18.69
CA ALA A 128 -0.62 -0.65 18.43
C ALA A 128 -0.25 -1.58 19.60
N ASN A 129 -0.44 -1.11 20.84
CA ASN A 129 -0.22 -1.92 22.04
C ASN A 129 -1.17 -3.13 22.14
N LYS A 130 -2.38 -3.05 21.57
CA LYS A 130 -3.33 -4.17 21.47
C LYS A 130 -3.03 -5.11 20.32
N ALA A 131 -2.25 -4.67 19.34
CA ALA A 131 -1.98 -5.41 18.10
C ALA A 131 -0.63 -6.11 18.06
N PHE A 132 0.22 -5.94 19.09
CA PHE A 132 1.59 -6.43 19.09
C PHE A 132 2.03 -6.99 20.44
N ASP A 133 2.80 -8.08 20.38
CA ASP A 133 3.59 -8.65 21.47
C ASP A 133 4.80 -9.39 20.83
N GLU A 134 5.96 -9.36 21.46
CA GLU A 134 7.18 -9.98 20.92
C GLU A 134 7.02 -11.46 20.56
N LYS A 135 6.14 -12.18 21.25
CA LYS A 135 5.89 -13.61 21.00
C LYS A 135 5.31 -13.91 19.62
N ILE A 136 4.69 -12.91 18.93
CA ILE A 136 4.15 -13.10 17.58
C ILE A 136 5.15 -12.74 16.47
N ILE A 137 6.35 -12.26 16.77
CA ILE A 137 7.36 -11.88 15.77
C ILE A 137 7.60 -12.99 14.74
N PRO A 138 7.84 -14.26 15.11
CA PRO A 138 8.06 -15.32 14.13
C PRO A 138 6.87 -15.50 13.17
N LEU A 139 5.64 -15.34 13.67
CA LEU A 139 4.43 -15.40 12.84
C LEU A 139 4.31 -14.19 11.91
N MET A 140 4.73 -13.00 12.36
CA MET A 140 4.76 -11.80 11.49
C MET A 140 5.79 -11.96 10.37
N GLN A 141 6.96 -12.54 10.65
CA GLN A 141 7.97 -12.84 9.63
C GLN A 141 7.43 -13.85 8.59
N GLU A 142 6.76 -14.91 9.03
CA GLU A 142 6.10 -15.86 8.14
C GLU A 142 4.99 -15.19 7.31
N GLU A 143 4.18 -14.33 7.93
CA GLU A 143 3.14 -13.54 7.24
C GLU A 143 3.72 -12.67 6.12
N ASN A 144 4.83 -11.98 6.40
CA ASN A 144 5.53 -11.15 5.41
C ASN A 144 6.03 -12.01 4.25
N ALA A 145 6.72 -13.12 4.52
CA ALA A 145 7.21 -14.04 3.50
C ALA A 145 6.08 -14.61 2.62
N LEU A 146 4.92 -14.96 3.21
CA LEU A 146 3.74 -15.40 2.46
C LEU A 146 3.17 -14.29 1.57
N SER A 147 3.13 -13.05 2.07
CA SER A 147 2.67 -11.88 1.31
C SER A 147 3.60 -11.58 0.13
N SER A 148 4.91 -11.65 0.34
CA SER A 148 5.92 -11.45 -0.70
C SER A 148 5.85 -12.55 -1.76
N ARG A 149 5.69 -13.81 -1.35
CA ARG A 149 5.48 -14.94 -2.27
C ARG A 149 4.24 -14.73 -3.15
N TYR A 150 3.11 -14.35 -2.56
CA TYR A 150 1.89 -14.04 -3.31
C TYR A 150 2.10 -12.88 -4.29
N SER A 151 2.68 -11.79 -3.84
CA SER A 151 2.93 -10.60 -4.66
C SER A 151 3.81 -10.94 -5.88
N LYS A 152 4.86 -11.73 -5.68
CA LYS A 152 5.74 -12.19 -6.75
C LYS A 152 5.01 -13.09 -7.75
N LEU A 153 4.22 -14.06 -7.26
CA LEU A 153 3.42 -14.94 -8.10
C LEU A 153 2.49 -14.15 -9.04
N ILE A 154 1.81 -13.14 -8.51
CA ILE A 154 0.91 -12.28 -9.29
C ILE A 154 1.68 -11.36 -10.24
N ALA A 155 2.78 -10.75 -9.80
CA ALA A 155 3.56 -9.80 -10.60
C ALA A 155 4.23 -10.47 -11.81
N THR A 156 4.67 -11.72 -11.66
CA THR A 156 5.39 -12.49 -12.70
C THR A 156 4.48 -13.35 -13.57
N ALA A 157 3.15 -13.13 -13.51
CA ALA A 157 2.19 -13.84 -14.35
C ALA A 157 2.55 -13.73 -15.84
N LYS A 158 2.60 -14.88 -16.53
CA LYS A 158 2.87 -14.98 -17.97
C LYS A 158 1.66 -15.55 -18.68
N ILE A 159 0.90 -14.68 -19.36
CA ILE A 159 -0.34 -15.03 -20.03
C ILE A 159 -0.13 -14.92 -21.54
N PRO A 160 0.02 -16.03 -22.27
CA PRO A 160 0.07 -16.01 -23.73
C PRO A 160 -1.29 -15.55 -24.28
N PHE A 161 -1.27 -14.51 -25.12
CA PHE A 161 -2.49 -14.00 -25.74
C PHE A 161 -2.16 -13.26 -27.05
N GLU A 162 -2.90 -13.57 -28.13
CA GLU A 162 -2.76 -12.91 -29.45
C GLU A 162 -1.30 -12.85 -29.96
N GLY A 163 -0.51 -13.91 -29.71
CA GLY A 163 0.88 -14.02 -30.18
C GLY A 163 1.95 -13.39 -29.30
N GLU A 164 1.55 -12.76 -28.21
CA GLU A 164 2.43 -12.11 -27.23
C GLU A 164 2.23 -12.68 -25.83
N VAL A 165 3.08 -12.28 -24.88
CA VAL A 165 2.97 -12.66 -23.46
C VAL A 165 2.72 -11.40 -22.63
N TYR A 166 1.63 -11.41 -21.87
CA TYR A 166 1.19 -10.32 -21.00
C TYR A 166 1.19 -10.72 -19.53
N ASN A 167 1.23 -9.73 -18.65
CA ASN A 167 0.87 -9.91 -17.25
C ASN A 167 -0.61 -9.54 -16.99
N LEU A 168 -1.06 -9.67 -15.75
CA LEU A 168 -2.46 -9.42 -15.38
C LEU A 168 -2.91 -7.98 -15.67
N SER A 169 -2.07 -6.98 -15.36
CA SER A 169 -2.40 -5.56 -15.63
C SER A 169 -2.54 -5.28 -17.13
N LEU A 170 -1.60 -5.77 -17.93
CA LEU A 170 -1.60 -5.54 -19.37
C LEU A 170 -2.73 -6.30 -20.11
N MET A 171 -3.29 -7.36 -19.51
CA MET A 171 -4.47 -8.05 -20.03
C MET A 171 -5.76 -7.21 -19.95
N ARG A 172 -5.82 -6.21 -19.05
CA ARG A 172 -7.02 -5.41 -18.81
C ARG A 172 -7.57 -4.73 -20.07
N LYS A 173 -6.70 -4.22 -20.94
CA LYS A 173 -7.12 -3.60 -22.22
C LYS A 173 -7.94 -4.54 -23.11
N PHE A 174 -7.67 -5.84 -23.08
CA PHE A 174 -8.43 -6.86 -23.81
C PHE A 174 -9.70 -7.28 -23.07
N GLN A 175 -9.66 -7.31 -21.74
CA GLN A 175 -10.80 -7.62 -20.88
C GLN A 175 -11.88 -6.53 -20.90
N THR A 176 -11.55 -5.32 -21.35
CA THR A 176 -12.48 -4.18 -21.52
C THR A 176 -12.80 -3.87 -22.98
N SER A 177 -12.35 -4.68 -23.92
CA SER A 177 -12.60 -4.50 -25.37
C SER A 177 -14.10 -4.42 -25.68
N PRO A 178 -14.54 -3.59 -26.64
CA PRO A 178 -15.91 -3.60 -27.15
C PRO A 178 -16.26 -4.93 -27.86
N ASP A 179 -15.28 -5.62 -28.43
CA ASP A 179 -15.46 -6.95 -29.00
C ASP A 179 -15.66 -8.01 -27.91
N ARG A 180 -16.86 -8.53 -27.80
CA ARG A 180 -17.26 -9.48 -26.75
C ARG A 180 -16.52 -10.81 -26.85
N GLU A 181 -16.20 -11.29 -28.07
CA GLU A 181 -15.48 -12.55 -28.25
C GLU A 181 -13.98 -12.37 -27.88
N LEU A 182 -13.39 -11.24 -28.22
CA LEU A 182 -12.04 -10.91 -27.76
C LEU A 182 -11.99 -10.83 -26.22
N ARG A 183 -12.97 -10.17 -25.60
CA ARG A 183 -13.09 -10.14 -24.12
C ARG A 183 -13.19 -11.55 -23.53
N ARG A 184 -14.05 -12.41 -24.10
CA ARG A 184 -14.20 -13.80 -23.64
C ARG A 184 -12.90 -14.56 -23.65
N LYS A 185 -12.15 -14.46 -24.76
CA LYS A 185 -10.83 -15.06 -24.89
C LYS A 185 -9.84 -14.51 -23.86
N ALA A 186 -9.82 -13.20 -23.66
CA ALA A 186 -8.92 -12.55 -22.69
C ALA A 186 -9.24 -12.98 -21.25
N TRP A 187 -10.50 -12.99 -20.86
CA TRP A 187 -10.94 -13.48 -19.56
C TRP A 187 -10.63 -14.96 -19.36
N LYS A 188 -10.79 -15.78 -20.42
CA LYS A 188 -10.41 -17.18 -20.36
C LYS A 188 -8.91 -17.36 -20.17
N ALA A 189 -8.06 -16.62 -20.90
CA ALA A 189 -6.62 -16.69 -20.72
C ALA A 189 -6.17 -16.31 -19.31
N VAL A 190 -6.76 -15.27 -18.71
CA VAL A 190 -6.51 -14.90 -17.32
C VAL A 190 -6.99 -16.01 -16.36
N SER A 191 -8.18 -16.57 -16.60
CA SER A 191 -8.69 -17.68 -15.78
C SER A 191 -7.81 -18.92 -15.87
N ASP A 192 -7.32 -19.26 -17.07
CA ASP A 192 -6.42 -20.40 -17.27
C ASP A 192 -5.10 -20.21 -16.50
N TYR A 193 -4.57 -18.97 -16.44
CA TYR A 193 -3.42 -18.66 -15.59
C TYR A 193 -3.72 -18.94 -14.11
N PHE A 194 -4.83 -18.40 -13.57
CA PHE A 194 -5.19 -18.66 -12.18
C PHE A 194 -5.42 -20.13 -11.89
N LEU A 195 -6.04 -20.86 -12.80
CA LEU A 195 -6.20 -22.32 -12.68
C LEU A 195 -4.85 -23.04 -12.63
N SER A 196 -3.85 -22.57 -13.39
CA SER A 196 -2.51 -23.18 -13.40
C SER A 196 -1.72 -22.97 -12.11
N VAL A 197 -2.08 -21.97 -11.29
CA VAL A 197 -1.40 -21.62 -10.02
C VAL A 197 -2.33 -21.77 -8.80
N THR A 198 -3.48 -22.41 -8.99
CA THR A 198 -4.51 -22.55 -7.92
C THR A 198 -3.93 -23.20 -6.66
N ASP A 199 -3.21 -24.32 -6.81
CA ASP A 199 -2.66 -25.06 -5.66
C ASP A 199 -1.71 -24.17 -4.83
N GLU A 200 -0.91 -23.36 -5.49
CA GLU A 200 0.02 -22.44 -4.81
C GLU A 200 -0.72 -21.30 -4.11
N ILE A 201 -1.73 -20.71 -4.76
CA ILE A 201 -2.56 -19.66 -4.14
C ILE A 201 -3.33 -20.21 -2.95
N ASP A 202 -3.92 -21.39 -3.07
CA ASP A 202 -4.67 -22.03 -1.99
C ASP A 202 -3.76 -22.36 -0.80
N GLU A 203 -2.53 -22.85 -1.06
CA GLU A 203 -1.54 -23.08 -0.01
C GLU A 203 -1.18 -21.77 0.72
N ILE A 204 -0.88 -20.70 -0.01
CA ILE A 204 -0.55 -19.39 0.57
C ILE A 204 -1.72 -18.88 1.41
N TYR A 205 -2.93 -18.95 0.87
CA TYR A 205 -4.14 -18.46 1.56
C TYR A 205 -4.42 -19.25 2.84
N ASP A 206 -4.37 -20.58 2.80
CA ASP A 206 -4.58 -21.44 3.96
C ASP A 206 -3.54 -21.16 5.06
N LYS A 207 -2.26 -21.05 4.69
CA LYS A 207 -1.19 -20.68 5.63
C LYS A 207 -1.42 -19.29 6.22
N MET A 208 -1.82 -18.31 5.40
CA MET A 208 -2.10 -16.94 5.86
C MET A 208 -3.26 -16.90 6.86
N VAL A 209 -4.35 -17.62 6.61
CA VAL A 209 -5.49 -17.73 7.54
C VAL A 209 -5.07 -18.37 8.86
N LYS A 210 -4.32 -19.47 8.81
CA LYS A 210 -3.81 -20.16 10.01
C LYS A 210 -2.86 -19.27 10.81
N ASN A 211 -1.92 -18.62 10.12
CA ASN A 211 -0.95 -17.72 10.72
C ASN A 211 -1.63 -16.55 11.45
N ARG A 212 -2.51 -15.83 10.76
CA ARG A 212 -3.24 -14.68 11.34
C ARG A 212 -4.16 -15.08 12.48
N THR A 213 -4.79 -16.24 12.39
CA THR A 213 -5.61 -16.79 13.49
C THR A 213 -4.74 -17.11 14.71
N GLU A 214 -3.55 -17.69 14.51
CA GLU A 214 -2.62 -17.99 15.59
C GLU A 214 -2.08 -16.73 16.24
N GLN A 215 -1.70 -15.72 15.46
CA GLN A 215 -1.30 -14.41 15.99
C GLN A 215 -2.39 -13.82 16.90
N ALA A 216 -3.65 -13.83 16.43
CA ALA A 216 -4.77 -13.34 17.22
C ALA A 216 -4.93 -14.12 18.54
N ARG A 217 -4.86 -15.44 18.51
CA ARG A 217 -4.98 -16.28 19.70
C ARG A 217 -3.84 -16.05 20.70
N GLN A 218 -2.62 -15.91 20.21
CA GLN A 218 -1.48 -15.59 21.08
C GLN A 218 -1.64 -14.23 21.75
N LEU A 219 -2.31 -13.27 21.10
CA LEU A 219 -2.63 -11.96 21.68
C LEU A 219 -3.89 -11.98 22.57
N GLY A 220 -4.55 -13.15 22.74
CA GLY A 220 -5.72 -13.32 23.60
C GLY A 220 -7.07 -13.06 22.93
N TYR A 221 -7.11 -12.94 21.61
CA TYR A 221 -8.33 -12.79 20.83
C TYR A 221 -8.89 -14.15 20.40
N GLU A 222 -10.21 -14.25 20.25
CA GLU A 222 -10.88 -15.45 19.79
C GLU A 222 -10.52 -15.77 18.32
N ASN A 223 -10.45 -14.75 17.49
CA ASN A 223 -10.14 -14.83 16.07
C ASN A 223 -9.47 -13.55 15.56
N TYR A 224 -9.13 -13.53 14.27
CA TYR A 224 -8.39 -12.40 13.68
C TYR A 224 -9.23 -11.10 13.49
N VAL A 225 -10.55 -11.13 13.61
CA VAL A 225 -11.39 -9.97 13.27
C VAL A 225 -11.02 -8.74 14.10
N GLU A 226 -10.93 -8.86 15.41
CA GLU A 226 -10.58 -7.75 16.31
C GLU A 226 -9.15 -7.25 16.06
N LEU A 227 -8.19 -8.17 16.00
CA LEU A 227 -6.81 -7.84 15.66
C LEU A 227 -6.68 -7.14 14.30
N GLY A 228 -7.45 -7.58 13.31
CA GLY A 228 -7.49 -6.97 11.99
C GLY A 228 -7.98 -5.53 12.00
N TYR A 229 -8.96 -5.21 12.85
CA TYR A 229 -9.42 -3.81 13.05
C TYR A 229 -8.31 -2.94 13.65
N TYR A 230 -7.58 -3.43 14.65
CA TYR A 230 -6.45 -2.68 15.23
C TYR A 230 -5.32 -2.49 14.21
N ARG A 231 -4.96 -3.52 13.44
CA ARG A 231 -3.92 -3.42 12.40
C ARG A 231 -4.26 -2.46 11.25
N MET A 232 -5.55 -2.22 11.03
CA MET A 232 -6.02 -1.20 10.07
C MET A 232 -6.14 0.20 10.68
N ASN A 233 -5.61 0.44 11.89
CA ASN A 233 -5.67 1.71 12.61
C ASN A 233 -7.10 2.28 12.73
N ARG A 234 -8.09 1.41 12.93
CA ARG A 234 -9.49 1.83 13.09
C ARG A 234 -9.71 2.34 14.51
N ASN A 235 -9.38 3.60 14.74
CA ASN A 235 -9.37 4.25 16.04
C ASN A 235 -10.66 5.05 16.36
N CYS A 236 -11.57 5.21 15.40
CA CYS A 236 -12.79 6.02 15.54
C CYS A 236 -14.08 5.29 15.17
N TYR A 237 -14.02 4.03 14.75
CA TYR A 237 -15.18 3.19 14.49
C TYR A 237 -14.86 1.70 14.72
N ASP A 238 -15.88 0.92 15.04
CA ASP A 238 -15.82 -0.48 15.40
C ASP A 238 -16.56 -1.39 14.39
N LYS A 239 -16.58 -2.70 14.67
CA LYS A 239 -17.24 -3.68 13.81
C LYS A 239 -18.74 -3.50 13.72
N GLU A 240 -19.40 -3.03 14.79
CA GLU A 240 -20.85 -2.78 14.86
C GLU A 240 -21.22 -1.61 13.94
N MET A 241 -20.43 -0.54 13.95
CA MET A 241 -20.61 0.59 13.02
C MET A 241 -20.43 0.16 11.58
N VAL A 242 -19.43 -0.68 11.29
CA VAL A 242 -19.19 -1.23 9.95
C VAL A 242 -20.30 -2.20 9.55
N GLU A 243 -20.83 -3.00 10.46
CA GLU A 243 -22.00 -3.86 10.19
C GLU A 243 -23.23 -3.04 9.79
N ASN A 244 -23.49 -1.95 10.51
CA ASN A 244 -24.59 -1.03 10.16
C ASN A 244 -24.36 -0.39 8.78
N PHE A 245 -23.13 0.03 8.47
CA PHE A 245 -22.79 0.54 7.14
C PHE A 245 -23.07 -0.51 6.05
N ARG A 246 -22.64 -1.77 6.24
CA ARG A 246 -22.92 -2.86 5.30
C ARG A 246 -24.42 -3.14 5.11
N LYS A 247 -25.22 -3.03 6.19
CA LYS A 247 -26.68 -3.14 6.08
C LYS A 247 -27.26 -2.06 5.17
N GLN A 248 -26.82 -0.82 5.33
CA GLN A 248 -27.26 0.29 4.48
C GLN A 248 -26.81 0.11 3.03
N VAL A 249 -25.57 -0.33 2.80
CA VAL A 249 -25.10 -0.65 1.44
C VAL A 249 -25.99 -1.73 0.81
N LYS A 250 -26.27 -2.80 1.52
CA LYS A 250 -27.12 -3.89 1.03
C LYS A 250 -28.57 -3.43 0.75
N GLU A 251 -29.11 -2.57 1.60
CA GLU A 251 -30.50 -2.11 1.51
C GLU A 251 -30.69 -1.04 0.42
N TYR A 252 -29.75 -0.08 0.29
CA TYR A 252 -29.93 1.09 -0.58
C TYR A 252 -29.05 1.03 -1.84
N PHE A 253 -27.76 0.72 -1.70
CA PHE A 253 -26.82 0.79 -2.82
C PHE A 253 -26.92 -0.42 -3.75
N VAL A 254 -27.11 -1.63 -3.22
CA VAL A 254 -27.20 -2.84 -4.06
C VAL A 254 -28.42 -2.79 -5.01
N PRO A 255 -29.64 -2.40 -4.57
CA PRO A 255 -30.77 -2.23 -5.48
C PRO A 255 -30.52 -1.14 -6.54
N PHE A 256 -29.86 -0.06 -6.16
CA PHE A 256 -29.49 0.99 -7.11
C PHE A 256 -28.46 0.50 -8.14
N ALA A 257 -27.40 -0.18 -7.70
CA ALA A 257 -26.40 -0.78 -8.58
C ALA A 257 -27.03 -1.79 -9.56
N ASN A 258 -27.99 -2.59 -9.10
CA ASN A 258 -28.74 -3.52 -9.95
C ASN A 258 -29.50 -2.79 -11.07
N LYS A 259 -30.10 -1.62 -10.80
CA LYS A 259 -30.72 -0.80 -11.84
C LYS A 259 -29.70 -0.31 -12.87
N LEU A 260 -28.52 0.13 -12.43
CA LEU A 260 -27.44 0.53 -13.33
C LEU A 260 -26.92 -0.65 -14.17
N HIS A 261 -26.81 -1.84 -13.58
CA HIS A 261 -26.44 -3.06 -14.29
C HIS A 261 -27.48 -3.42 -15.37
N GLU A 262 -28.78 -3.31 -15.06
CA GLU A 262 -29.82 -3.55 -16.05
C GLU A 262 -29.79 -2.52 -17.19
N GLN A 263 -29.61 -1.23 -16.90
CA GLN A 263 -29.42 -0.19 -17.92
C GLN A 263 -28.21 -0.47 -18.79
N ARG A 264 -27.10 -0.93 -18.19
CA ARG A 264 -25.89 -1.31 -18.91
C ARG A 264 -26.15 -2.52 -19.80
N ARG A 265 -26.83 -3.56 -19.30
CA ARG A 265 -27.21 -4.75 -20.07
C ARG A 265 -27.94 -4.38 -21.36
N GLN A 266 -28.93 -3.48 -21.25
CA GLN A 266 -29.71 -2.98 -22.39
C GLN A 266 -28.83 -2.17 -23.34
N ARG A 267 -27.97 -1.28 -22.81
CA ARG A 267 -27.10 -0.40 -23.59
C ARG A 267 -26.10 -1.19 -24.42
N ILE A 268 -25.46 -2.23 -23.85
CA ILE A 268 -24.51 -3.06 -24.59
C ILE A 268 -25.16 -4.19 -25.39
N GLY A 269 -26.49 -4.34 -25.33
CA GLY A 269 -27.26 -5.23 -26.18
C GLY A 269 -27.08 -6.72 -25.91
N VAL A 270 -26.83 -7.11 -24.64
CA VAL A 270 -26.68 -8.53 -24.27
C VAL A 270 -27.94 -9.05 -23.58
N GLU A 271 -28.26 -10.32 -23.81
CA GLU A 271 -29.44 -10.96 -23.19
C GLU A 271 -29.25 -11.06 -21.67
N LYS A 272 -28.04 -11.43 -21.22
CA LYS A 272 -27.67 -11.56 -19.82
C LYS A 272 -26.26 -11.05 -19.61
N LEU A 273 -26.06 -10.22 -18.59
CA LEU A 273 -24.71 -9.82 -18.15
C LEU A 273 -23.98 -11.05 -17.61
N SER A 274 -22.73 -11.16 -17.99
CA SER A 274 -21.77 -12.14 -17.50
C SER A 274 -20.58 -11.40 -16.85
N TYR A 275 -19.73 -12.13 -16.13
CA TYR A 275 -18.51 -11.55 -15.55
C TYR A 275 -17.61 -10.87 -16.60
N ILE A 276 -17.62 -11.32 -17.86
CA ILE A 276 -16.87 -10.68 -18.95
C ILE A 276 -17.44 -9.31 -19.37
N ASP A 277 -18.64 -8.96 -18.93
CA ASP A 277 -19.31 -7.72 -19.28
C ASP A 277 -19.27 -6.69 -18.14
N THR A 278 -18.68 -7.02 -16.98
CA THR A 278 -18.71 -6.18 -15.77
C THR A 278 -18.06 -4.82 -15.96
N ASP A 279 -17.03 -4.73 -16.77
CA ASP A 279 -16.22 -3.53 -16.97
C ASP A 279 -16.41 -2.92 -18.36
N VAL A 280 -17.54 -3.21 -19.05
CA VAL A 280 -17.88 -2.60 -20.33
C VAL A 280 -19.16 -1.81 -20.21
N TYR A 281 -19.11 -0.54 -20.57
CA TYR A 281 -20.21 0.40 -20.34
C TYR A 281 -20.93 0.84 -21.62
N PHE A 282 -20.25 0.80 -22.79
CA PHE A 282 -20.76 1.27 -24.06
C PHE A 282 -20.43 0.29 -25.20
N THR A 283 -21.27 0.24 -26.22
CA THR A 283 -21.11 -0.64 -27.39
C THR A 283 -19.86 -0.32 -28.23
N ASN A 284 -19.43 0.94 -28.25
CA ASN A 284 -18.23 1.41 -28.94
C ASN A 284 -16.97 1.40 -28.07
N GLY A 285 -17.04 0.84 -26.86
CA GLY A 285 -15.96 0.77 -25.90
C GLY A 285 -16.08 1.80 -24.77
N ASN A 286 -15.33 1.57 -23.71
CA ASN A 286 -15.24 2.49 -22.59
C ASN A 286 -14.48 3.77 -23.00
N PRO A 287 -14.65 4.88 -22.28
CA PRO A 287 -13.71 5.98 -22.36
C PRO A 287 -12.27 5.47 -22.20
N ALA A 288 -11.39 5.95 -23.03
CA ALA A 288 -9.96 5.63 -22.95
C ALA A 288 -9.18 6.94 -22.85
N PRO A 289 -8.01 6.93 -22.21
CA PRO A 289 -7.16 8.11 -22.18
C PRO A 289 -6.78 8.51 -23.61
N ILE A 290 -6.66 9.81 -23.83
CA ILE A 290 -6.21 10.36 -25.13
C ILE A 290 -4.72 10.65 -24.99
N GLY A 291 -3.92 10.01 -25.84
CA GLY A 291 -2.47 10.20 -25.87
C GLY A 291 -1.66 9.11 -25.17
N THR A 292 -0.37 9.31 -25.14
CA THR A 292 0.60 8.45 -24.46
C THR A 292 0.61 8.72 -22.95
N PRO A 293 1.20 7.85 -22.11
CA PRO A 293 1.38 8.12 -20.69
C PRO A 293 2.05 9.47 -20.40
N GLU A 294 3.04 9.86 -21.21
CA GLU A 294 3.73 11.15 -21.09
C GLU A 294 2.78 12.31 -21.38
N GLU A 295 1.90 12.18 -22.37
CA GLU A 295 0.89 13.18 -22.71
C GLU A 295 -0.19 13.28 -21.63
N ILE A 296 -0.55 12.16 -20.98
CA ILE A 296 -1.48 12.13 -19.83
C ILE A 296 -0.86 12.90 -18.65
N LEU A 297 0.41 12.62 -18.32
CA LEU A 297 1.13 13.34 -17.25
C LEU A 297 1.26 14.84 -17.58
N ALA A 298 1.56 15.20 -18.83
CA ALA A 298 1.62 16.60 -19.25
C ALA A 298 0.26 17.29 -19.15
N ALA A 299 -0.83 16.60 -19.48
CA ALA A 299 -2.19 17.11 -19.28
C ALA A 299 -2.52 17.29 -17.79
N GLY A 300 -2.11 16.36 -16.94
CA GLY A 300 -2.20 16.48 -15.48
C GLY A 300 -1.42 17.69 -14.96
N GLN A 301 -0.18 17.88 -15.41
CA GLN A 301 0.65 19.03 -15.03
C GLN A 301 -0.03 20.36 -15.43
N LYS A 302 -0.61 20.42 -16.62
CA LYS A 302 -1.38 21.59 -17.06
C LYS A 302 -2.59 21.84 -16.17
N MET A 303 -3.38 20.80 -15.90
CA MET A 303 -4.56 20.87 -15.04
C MET A 303 -4.20 21.39 -13.63
N TYR A 304 -3.20 20.81 -12.99
CA TYR A 304 -2.75 21.26 -11.67
C TYR A 304 -2.16 22.66 -11.68
N SER A 305 -1.53 23.08 -12.78
CA SER A 305 -1.05 24.46 -12.95
C SER A 305 -2.17 25.50 -13.09
N GLU A 306 -3.31 25.10 -13.64
CA GLU A 306 -4.50 25.94 -13.77
C GLU A 306 -5.33 26.01 -12.48
N LEU A 307 -5.23 24.98 -11.59
CA LEU A 307 -5.96 24.95 -10.34
C LEU A 307 -5.44 25.97 -9.32
N SER A 308 -4.13 25.99 -9.06
CA SER A 308 -3.51 26.97 -8.17
C SER A 308 -1.98 26.99 -8.33
N PRO A 309 -1.31 28.10 -7.90
CA PRO A 309 0.15 28.13 -7.83
C PRO A 309 0.75 27.02 -6.96
N GLN A 310 0.08 26.64 -5.86
CA GLN A 310 0.55 25.62 -4.94
C GLN A 310 0.50 24.21 -5.56
N THR A 311 -0.59 23.86 -6.24
CA THR A 311 -0.71 22.59 -6.94
C THR A 311 0.25 22.49 -8.12
N LYS A 312 0.47 23.61 -8.84
CA LYS A 312 1.50 23.71 -9.88
C LYS A 312 2.88 23.40 -9.33
N GLU A 313 3.29 24.12 -8.27
CA GLU A 313 4.61 23.94 -7.64
C GLU A 313 4.83 22.50 -7.19
N PHE A 314 3.79 21.90 -6.58
CA PHE A 314 3.88 20.52 -6.10
C PHE A 314 4.01 19.51 -7.25
N PHE A 315 3.20 19.65 -8.30
CA PHE A 315 3.24 18.71 -9.43
C PHE A 315 4.54 18.85 -10.24
N ASP A 316 5.00 20.10 -10.48
CA ASP A 316 6.30 20.36 -11.12
C ASP A 316 7.43 19.71 -10.34
N PHE A 317 7.45 19.86 -9.00
CA PHE A 317 8.41 19.20 -8.13
C PHE A 317 8.41 17.68 -8.30
N MET A 318 7.26 17.04 -8.38
CA MET A 318 7.17 15.60 -8.58
C MET A 318 7.70 15.16 -9.95
N MET A 319 7.38 15.92 -11.01
CA MET A 319 7.85 15.64 -12.37
C MET A 319 9.37 15.81 -12.50
N GLU A 320 9.91 16.91 -11.98
CA GLU A 320 11.34 17.23 -12.05
C GLU A 320 12.21 16.24 -11.27
N ASN A 321 11.68 15.66 -10.19
CA ASN A 321 12.39 14.73 -9.33
C ASN A 321 12.05 13.23 -9.60
N GLU A 322 11.40 12.91 -10.72
CA GLU A 322 11.10 11.52 -11.12
C GLU A 322 10.31 10.74 -10.07
N LEU A 323 9.34 11.41 -9.41
CA LEU A 323 8.59 10.86 -8.28
C LEU A 323 7.33 10.07 -8.70
N PHE A 324 7.29 9.65 -9.97
CA PHE A 324 6.27 8.79 -10.56
C PHE A 324 6.91 7.58 -11.23
N ASP A 325 6.42 6.39 -10.92
CA ASP A 325 6.59 5.22 -11.78
C ASP A 325 5.21 4.65 -12.11
N VAL A 326 4.66 5.09 -13.24
CA VAL A 326 3.25 4.81 -13.60
C VAL A 326 3.09 3.80 -14.73
N LEU A 327 4.14 3.49 -15.51
CA LEU A 327 4.02 2.56 -16.64
C LEU A 327 3.90 1.11 -16.18
N GLY A 328 2.90 0.40 -16.70
CA GLY A 328 2.78 -1.05 -16.54
C GLY A 328 3.90 -1.80 -17.28
N ARG A 329 4.60 -2.70 -16.61
CA ARG A 329 5.67 -3.55 -17.15
C ARG A 329 5.50 -5.00 -16.70
N LYS A 330 6.12 -5.95 -17.42
CA LYS A 330 5.89 -7.40 -17.26
C LYS A 330 6.23 -7.94 -15.87
N THR A 331 7.24 -7.40 -15.20
CA THR A 331 7.75 -7.87 -13.89
C THR A 331 7.45 -6.91 -12.75
N LYS A 332 6.71 -5.84 -13.03
CA LYS A 332 6.31 -4.83 -12.07
C LYS A 332 5.20 -5.36 -11.16
N ARG A 333 5.24 -5.04 -9.86
CA ARG A 333 4.17 -5.36 -8.91
C ARG A 333 2.83 -4.82 -9.41
N GLN A 334 1.77 -5.59 -9.22
CA GLN A 334 0.42 -5.19 -9.58
C GLN A 334 -0.16 -4.19 -8.57
N GLY A 335 -1.09 -3.36 -9.06
CA GLY A 335 -1.75 -2.34 -8.25
C GLY A 335 -1.06 -0.99 -8.30
N GLY A 336 -1.38 -0.14 -7.33
CA GLY A 336 -0.81 1.19 -7.18
C GLY A 336 -0.83 1.63 -5.72
N TYR A 337 0.06 2.54 -5.38
CA TYR A 337 0.13 3.17 -4.05
C TYR A 337 0.83 4.53 -4.15
N MET A 338 0.66 5.30 -3.11
CA MET A 338 1.45 6.49 -2.81
C MET A 338 2.18 6.26 -1.48
N THR A 339 3.45 6.64 -1.44
CA THR A 339 4.25 6.58 -0.22
C THR A 339 5.09 7.84 -0.04
N TYR A 340 5.82 7.93 1.07
CA TYR A 340 6.67 9.06 1.40
C TYR A 340 8.08 8.58 1.76
N ILE A 341 9.10 9.25 1.20
CA ILE A 341 10.53 8.96 1.44
C ILE A 341 11.07 10.05 2.38
N PRO A 342 11.19 9.78 3.70
CA PRO A 342 11.32 10.83 4.71
C PRO A 342 12.57 11.70 4.56
N ASN A 343 13.74 11.12 4.41
CA ASN A 343 14.99 11.90 4.33
C ASN A 343 15.09 12.79 3.09
N PHE A 344 14.41 12.40 2.03
CA PHE A 344 14.34 13.17 0.79
C PHE A 344 13.11 14.08 0.73
N LYS A 345 12.24 14.04 1.75
CA LYS A 345 11.00 14.83 1.83
C LYS A 345 10.18 14.75 0.55
N SER A 346 10.16 13.57 -0.05
CA SER A 346 9.58 13.31 -1.36
C SER A 346 8.47 12.28 -1.28
N PRO A 347 7.25 12.58 -1.78
CA PRO A 347 6.26 11.55 -2.05
C PRO A 347 6.70 10.71 -3.25
N PHE A 348 6.13 9.54 -3.41
CA PHE A 348 6.31 8.70 -4.59
C PHE A 348 4.99 8.05 -4.99
N ILE A 349 4.64 8.12 -6.28
CA ILE A 349 3.46 7.47 -6.84
C ILE A 349 3.88 6.29 -7.71
N PHE A 350 3.37 5.13 -7.34
CA PHE A 350 3.53 3.88 -8.07
C PHE A 350 2.18 3.48 -8.67
N ALA A 351 2.13 3.20 -9.97
CA ALA A 351 0.92 2.77 -10.66
C ALA A 351 1.25 1.85 -11.83
N ASN A 352 0.22 1.35 -12.52
CA ASN A 352 0.36 0.46 -13.67
C ASN A 352 -0.55 0.94 -14.81
N PHE A 353 -0.14 1.97 -15.53
CA PHE A 353 -0.85 2.43 -16.72
C PHE A 353 -0.91 1.32 -17.77
N ASN A 354 -2.07 1.06 -18.31
CA ASN A 354 -2.36 -0.04 -19.20
C ASN A 354 -3.26 0.35 -20.40
N GLY A 355 -3.49 1.63 -20.63
CA GLY A 355 -4.32 2.14 -21.72
C GLY A 355 -5.83 2.10 -21.44
N THR A 356 -6.24 1.92 -20.20
CA THR A 356 -7.65 1.99 -19.76
C THR A 356 -7.95 3.33 -19.09
N SER A 357 -9.24 3.61 -18.83
CA SER A 357 -9.67 4.84 -18.12
C SER A 357 -9.03 4.97 -16.73
N GLY A 358 -8.63 3.87 -16.10
CA GLY A 358 -7.92 3.89 -14.82
C GLY A 358 -6.59 4.66 -14.84
N ASP A 359 -5.97 4.83 -15.99
CA ASP A 359 -4.74 5.63 -16.12
C ASP A 359 -4.97 7.13 -15.83
N VAL A 360 -6.21 7.60 -15.97
CA VAL A 360 -6.59 9.01 -15.71
C VAL A 360 -6.93 9.23 -14.22
N ASP A 361 -7.25 8.16 -13.50
CA ASP A 361 -7.67 8.23 -12.08
C ASP A 361 -6.46 8.36 -11.13
N VAL A 362 -5.26 8.11 -11.61
CA VAL A 362 -3.99 8.20 -10.85
C VAL A 362 -3.44 9.62 -10.88
#